data_8f2cd269fa1d154cf3cfafd3c1991da7
#
_entry.id   8f2cd269fa1d154cf3cfafd3c1991da7
#
_cell.length_a   1.000
_cell.length_b   1.000
_cell.length_c   1.000
_cell.angle_alpha   90.00
_cell.angle_beta   90.00
_cell.angle_gamma   90.00
#
_symmetry.space_group_name_H-M   'P 1'
#
loop_
_entity.id
_entity.type
_entity.pdbx_description
1 polymer ?
#
loop_
_entity_poly.entity_id
_entity_poly.type
_entity_poly.pdbx_seq_one_letter_code
_entity_poly.pdbx_strand_id
1 'polypeptide(L)'
;MPILSNDYKPPFLFKYRHINTIYSSLFRKTKPVFFKRKRIETLDDDFLDIDFIENSSKKIVILCHGLEGSSDSKYIQATAKLLSLNGYSVAAMNYRFCSGEINRQLVTYHSGKTDDLHAVINYVLPNYESIYLVGFSLGGNLVLKYNGDSLFSLSSKIKANVAISVPVDLKGSSIALRRSENTLYSWRFLRTLSKKMHLKHHQFPKNFDIRQLKKVKTLTDFDDYFTSKINGFEDAEDYYLKASSKQFIPNISKPTLLINALDDPFLSESCFPVREANESSNFYLMTPLHGGHVGFISKGDFYWSEYQILNFLDRN
;
A
#
# COMPACT_ATOMS: atom_id res chain seq x y z
N MET A 1 20.10 14.80 6.44
CA MET A 1 18.85 15.56 6.66
C MET A 1 17.68 14.65 6.27
N PRO A 2 16.70 14.45 7.11
CA PRO A 2 15.62 13.50 6.85
C PRO A 2 14.58 13.98 5.81
N ILE A 3 14.50 15.30 5.53
CA ILE A 3 13.70 15.82 4.42
C ILE A 3 14.60 15.91 3.19
N LEU A 4 14.26 15.10 2.17
CA LEU A 4 15.05 14.98 0.96
C LEU A 4 14.51 15.95 -0.11
N SER A 5 15.43 16.65 -0.79
CA SER A 5 15.10 17.36 -2.01
C SER A 5 14.72 16.39 -3.14
N ASN A 6 13.94 16.84 -4.08
CA ASN A 6 13.58 16.05 -5.26
C ASN A 6 13.70 16.90 -6.54
N ASP A 7 13.89 16.22 -7.64
CA ASP A 7 14.03 16.77 -8.98
C ASP A 7 12.82 16.47 -9.89
N TYR A 8 11.72 15.97 -9.31
CA TYR A 8 10.56 15.56 -10.08
C TYR A 8 9.92 16.72 -10.85
N LYS A 9 9.88 16.58 -12.16
CA LYS A 9 9.26 17.53 -13.09
C LYS A 9 8.35 16.75 -14.04
N PRO A 10 7.04 16.72 -13.81
CA PRO A 10 6.12 16.03 -14.71
C PRO A 10 6.04 16.72 -16.07
N PRO A 11 5.75 15.98 -17.15
CA PRO A 11 5.33 16.57 -18.41
C PRO A 11 4.11 17.48 -18.20
N PHE A 12 3.94 18.50 -19.04
CA PHE A 12 3.01 19.62 -18.82
C PHE A 12 1.58 19.20 -18.39
N LEU A 13 0.95 18.25 -19.10
CA LEU A 13 -0.40 17.77 -18.79
C LEU A 13 -0.48 17.04 -17.43
N PHE A 14 0.61 16.44 -16.98
CA PHE A 14 0.67 15.67 -15.74
C PHE A 14 1.00 16.52 -14.51
N LYS A 15 1.06 17.84 -14.65
CA LYS A 15 1.01 18.78 -13.50
C LYS A 15 -0.37 18.80 -12.84
N TYR A 16 -1.41 18.36 -13.56
CA TYR A 16 -2.77 18.28 -13.01
C TYR A 16 -2.92 16.97 -12.24
N ARG A 17 -3.11 17.05 -10.92
CA ARG A 17 -3.16 15.92 -9.98
C ARG A 17 -4.10 14.80 -10.41
N HIS A 18 -5.31 15.14 -10.86
CA HIS A 18 -6.28 14.12 -11.28
C HIS A 18 -5.87 13.43 -12.59
N ILE A 19 -5.29 14.17 -13.53
CA ILE A 19 -4.77 13.58 -14.77
C ILE A 19 -3.62 12.62 -14.46
N ASN A 20 -2.70 13.04 -13.59
CA ASN A 20 -1.57 12.22 -13.16
C ASN A 20 -2.06 10.92 -12.50
N THR A 21 -3.02 11.03 -11.56
CA THR A 21 -3.61 9.88 -10.84
C THR A 21 -4.35 8.92 -11.77
N ILE A 22 -5.23 9.44 -12.63
CA ILE A 22 -6.07 8.63 -13.50
C ILE A 22 -5.26 7.96 -14.60
N TYR A 23 -4.36 8.71 -15.25
CA TYR A 23 -3.56 8.18 -16.34
C TYR A 23 -2.66 7.02 -15.89
N SER A 24 -1.97 7.16 -14.76
CA SER A 24 -1.10 6.12 -14.22
C SER A 24 -1.86 4.83 -13.91
N SER A 25 -3.09 4.96 -13.44
CA SER A 25 -3.93 3.81 -13.07
C SER A 25 -4.59 3.13 -14.27
N LEU A 26 -5.12 3.90 -15.23
CA LEU A 26 -5.99 3.37 -16.30
C LEU A 26 -5.28 3.26 -17.65
N PHE A 27 -4.42 4.21 -18.01
CA PHE A 27 -3.89 4.34 -19.36
C PHE A 27 -2.41 3.97 -19.48
N ARG A 28 -1.71 3.79 -18.37
CA ARG A 28 -0.33 3.35 -18.39
C ARG A 28 -0.20 2.00 -19.09
N LYS A 29 0.66 1.96 -20.11
CA LYS A 29 1.06 0.72 -20.75
C LYS A 29 2.31 0.19 -20.03
N THR A 30 2.23 -1.01 -19.49
CA THR A 30 3.35 -1.73 -18.90
C THR A 30 3.67 -2.95 -19.74
N LYS A 31 4.94 -3.27 -19.90
CA LYS A 31 5.32 -4.56 -20.51
C LYS A 31 4.92 -5.66 -19.52
N PRO A 32 4.31 -6.75 -19.98
CA PRO A 32 3.88 -7.82 -19.08
C PRO A 32 5.03 -8.37 -18.24
N VAL A 33 4.73 -8.71 -17.02
CA VAL A 33 5.61 -9.40 -16.10
C VAL A 33 5.06 -10.79 -15.86
N PHE A 34 5.90 -11.80 -15.99
CA PHE A 34 5.50 -13.17 -15.71
C PHE A 34 5.79 -13.50 -14.26
N PHE A 35 4.75 -13.56 -13.46
CA PHE A 35 4.81 -13.98 -12.09
C PHE A 35 4.56 -15.48 -11.95
N LYS A 36 5.28 -16.09 -11.01
CA LYS A 36 4.99 -17.43 -10.52
C LYS A 36 4.24 -17.33 -9.20
N ARG A 37 2.95 -17.65 -9.20
CA ARG A 37 2.12 -17.61 -7.99
C ARG A 37 2.46 -18.75 -7.06
N LYS A 38 2.61 -18.40 -5.77
CA LYS A 38 2.70 -19.34 -4.65
C LYS A 38 1.68 -18.96 -3.60
N ARG A 39 0.94 -19.95 -3.11
CA ARG A 39 0.01 -19.77 -1.99
C ARG A 39 0.71 -20.12 -0.70
N ILE A 40 0.54 -19.26 0.31
CA ILE A 40 0.99 -19.51 1.68
C ILE A 40 -0.23 -19.58 2.60
N GLU A 41 -0.21 -20.51 3.54
CA GLU A 41 -1.24 -20.62 4.57
C GLU A 41 -0.92 -19.63 5.70
N THR A 42 -1.97 -19.04 6.27
CA THR A 42 -1.87 -18.15 7.43
C THR A 42 -2.27 -18.88 8.71
N LEU A 43 -1.86 -18.37 9.88
CA LEU A 43 -2.10 -19.03 11.16
C LEU A 43 -3.60 -19.17 11.52
N ASP A 44 -4.46 -18.38 10.92
CA ASP A 44 -5.90 -18.40 11.10
C ASP A 44 -6.64 -19.26 10.06
N ASP A 45 -5.94 -20.22 9.44
CA ASP A 45 -6.49 -21.13 8.42
C ASP A 45 -7.06 -20.41 7.20
N ASP A 46 -6.40 -19.33 6.80
CA ASP A 46 -6.65 -18.60 5.57
C ASP A 46 -5.43 -18.70 4.64
N PHE A 47 -5.40 -17.95 3.55
CA PHE A 47 -4.27 -17.96 2.61
C PHE A 47 -3.95 -16.58 2.06
N LEU A 48 -2.71 -16.46 1.60
CA LEU A 48 -2.22 -15.33 0.80
C LEU A 48 -1.58 -15.85 -0.47
N ASP A 49 -1.92 -15.25 -1.60
CA ASP A 49 -1.28 -15.54 -2.88
C ASP A 49 -0.18 -14.51 -3.15
N ILE A 50 1.03 -15.00 -3.32
CA ILE A 50 2.22 -14.20 -3.56
C ILE A 50 2.72 -14.47 -4.97
N ASP A 51 2.89 -13.43 -5.76
CA ASP A 51 3.36 -13.51 -7.13
C ASP A 51 4.85 -13.18 -7.21
N PHE A 52 5.68 -14.18 -7.52
CA PHE A 52 7.13 -14.11 -7.47
C PHE A 52 7.76 -13.86 -8.84
N ILE A 53 8.84 -13.04 -8.84
CA ILE A 53 9.90 -13.07 -9.83
C ILE A 53 11.15 -13.53 -9.08
N GLU A 54 11.59 -14.76 -9.33
CA GLU A 54 12.75 -15.34 -8.66
C GLU A 54 13.99 -15.18 -9.56
N ASN A 55 14.99 -14.47 -9.05
CA ASN A 55 16.32 -14.37 -9.62
C ASN A 55 17.30 -15.20 -8.76
N SER A 56 18.53 -15.40 -9.23
CA SER A 56 19.60 -16.02 -8.43
C SER A 56 20.07 -15.15 -7.25
N SER A 57 19.46 -13.98 -7.07
CA SER A 57 19.81 -13.01 -6.04
C SER A 57 19.39 -13.44 -4.65
N LYS A 58 20.22 -13.09 -3.65
CA LYS A 58 19.88 -13.21 -2.23
C LYS A 58 19.12 -11.99 -1.68
N LYS A 59 18.79 -11.03 -2.55
CA LYS A 59 17.99 -9.83 -2.22
C LYS A 59 16.57 -10.02 -2.74
N ILE A 60 15.58 -9.72 -1.89
CA ILE A 60 14.16 -9.75 -2.30
C ILE A 60 13.45 -8.49 -1.88
N VAL A 61 12.54 -8.00 -2.73
CA VAL A 61 11.63 -6.90 -2.42
C VAL A 61 10.21 -7.44 -2.32
N ILE A 62 9.55 -7.20 -1.18
CA ILE A 62 8.13 -7.46 -0.99
C ILE A 62 7.37 -6.21 -1.41
N LEU A 63 6.45 -6.34 -2.38
CA LEU A 63 5.60 -5.25 -2.88
C LEU A 63 4.20 -5.38 -2.31
N CYS A 64 3.72 -4.31 -1.67
CA CYS A 64 2.39 -4.20 -1.06
C CYS A 64 1.53 -3.20 -1.87
N HIS A 65 0.44 -3.65 -2.46
CA HIS A 65 -0.41 -2.82 -3.31
C HIS A 65 -1.37 -1.90 -2.51
N GLY A 66 -2.02 -0.97 -3.19
CA GLY A 66 -3.04 -0.08 -2.60
C GLY A 66 -4.43 -0.72 -2.51
N LEU A 67 -5.39 0.07 -2.02
CA LEU A 67 -6.80 -0.34 -1.87
C LEU A 67 -7.36 -0.90 -3.19
N GLU A 68 -7.97 -2.10 -3.11
CA GLU A 68 -8.57 -2.81 -4.24
C GLU A 68 -7.60 -3.07 -5.43
N GLY A 69 -6.29 -3.06 -5.15
CA GLY A 69 -5.24 -3.47 -6.08
C GLY A 69 -4.95 -4.96 -6.03
N SER A 70 -3.89 -5.34 -6.75
CA SER A 70 -3.28 -6.69 -6.77
C SER A 70 -1.88 -6.60 -7.36
N SER A 71 -1.19 -7.71 -7.51
CA SER A 71 0.05 -7.84 -8.31
C SER A 71 -0.12 -7.38 -9.76
N ASP A 72 -1.36 -7.38 -10.30
CA ASP A 72 -1.68 -6.90 -11.65
C ASP A 72 -1.77 -5.38 -11.77
N SER A 73 -1.74 -4.65 -10.66
CA SER A 73 -1.71 -3.19 -10.66
C SER A 73 -0.51 -2.67 -11.45
N LYS A 74 -0.72 -1.68 -12.33
CA LYS A 74 0.30 -1.19 -13.27
C LYS A 74 1.58 -0.73 -12.58
N TYR A 75 1.45 -0.06 -11.43
CA TYR A 75 2.59 0.37 -10.63
C TYR A 75 3.34 -0.81 -9.98
N ILE A 76 2.64 -1.87 -9.55
CA ILE A 76 3.27 -3.10 -9.03
C ILE A 76 4.05 -3.79 -10.14
N GLN A 77 3.43 -4.01 -11.31
CA GLN A 77 4.10 -4.65 -12.45
C GLN A 77 5.35 -3.89 -12.92
N ALA A 78 5.25 -2.56 -13.03
CA ALA A 78 6.36 -1.73 -13.47
C ALA A 78 7.51 -1.73 -12.44
N THR A 79 7.18 -1.56 -11.16
CA THR A 79 8.17 -1.63 -10.06
C THR A 79 8.82 -3.01 -10.00
N ALA A 80 8.03 -4.08 -10.06
CA ALA A 80 8.54 -5.45 -10.06
C ALA A 80 9.51 -5.69 -11.21
N LYS A 81 9.17 -5.19 -12.41
CA LYS A 81 10.03 -5.30 -13.59
C LYS A 81 11.34 -4.53 -13.43
N LEU A 82 11.28 -3.27 -12.97
CA LEU A 82 12.49 -2.46 -12.77
C LEU A 82 13.42 -3.13 -11.76
N LEU A 83 12.88 -3.57 -10.62
CA LEU A 83 13.66 -4.22 -9.58
C LEU A 83 14.26 -5.55 -10.06
N SER A 84 13.50 -6.36 -10.80
CA SER A 84 13.99 -7.61 -11.36
C SER A 84 15.13 -7.39 -12.36
N LEU A 85 15.05 -6.38 -13.22
CA LEU A 85 16.12 -6.00 -14.15
C LEU A 85 17.40 -5.53 -13.44
N ASN A 86 17.27 -5.07 -12.18
CA ASN A 86 18.39 -4.63 -11.35
C ASN A 86 18.80 -5.67 -10.29
N GLY A 87 18.50 -6.95 -10.53
CA GLY A 87 19.03 -8.05 -9.74
C GLY A 87 18.29 -8.35 -8.44
N TYR A 88 17.11 -7.78 -8.21
CA TYR A 88 16.26 -8.14 -7.07
C TYR A 88 15.30 -9.27 -7.44
N SER A 89 15.13 -10.25 -6.56
CA SER A 89 13.92 -11.06 -6.56
C SER A 89 12.74 -10.22 -6.06
N VAL A 90 11.53 -10.53 -6.49
CA VAL A 90 10.33 -9.79 -6.12
C VAL A 90 9.26 -10.74 -5.61
N ALA A 91 8.57 -10.35 -4.54
CA ALA A 91 7.38 -11.00 -4.01
C ALA A 91 6.24 -9.95 -3.98
N ALA A 92 5.38 -9.95 -5.00
CA ALA A 92 4.20 -9.10 -5.02
C ALA A 92 3.08 -9.78 -4.21
N MET A 93 2.81 -9.24 -3.02
CA MET A 93 1.77 -9.75 -2.13
C MET A 93 0.39 -9.37 -2.66
N ASN A 94 -0.52 -10.34 -2.75
CA ASN A 94 -1.95 -10.07 -2.92
C ASN A 94 -2.60 -10.20 -1.55
N TYR A 95 -3.30 -9.15 -1.11
CA TYR A 95 -4.06 -9.22 0.14
C TYR A 95 -5.23 -10.21 0.03
N ARG A 96 -5.76 -10.61 1.18
CA ARG A 96 -6.95 -11.47 1.25
C ARG A 96 -8.02 -10.95 0.33
N PHE A 97 -8.57 -11.82 -0.50
CA PHE A 97 -9.61 -11.47 -1.48
C PHE A 97 -9.16 -10.49 -2.60
N CYS A 98 -7.85 -10.40 -2.87
CA CYS A 98 -7.31 -9.54 -3.94
C CYS A 98 -6.58 -10.32 -5.04
N SER A 99 -6.45 -11.64 -4.94
CA SER A 99 -5.78 -12.50 -5.92
C SER A 99 -6.71 -13.10 -6.99
N GLY A 100 -8.00 -12.72 -6.98
CA GLY A 100 -9.04 -13.29 -7.85
C GLY A 100 -9.88 -14.37 -7.16
N GLU A 101 -9.45 -14.90 -6.01
CA GLU A 101 -10.17 -15.89 -5.21
C GLU A 101 -10.57 -15.29 -3.85
N ILE A 102 -11.77 -15.67 -3.39
CA ILE A 102 -12.25 -15.24 -2.08
C ILE A 102 -11.51 -16.00 -0.99
N ASN A 103 -11.02 -15.30 0.01
CA ASN A 103 -10.34 -15.91 1.15
C ASN A 103 -11.32 -16.71 2.04
N ARG A 104 -10.79 -17.69 2.81
CA ARG A 104 -11.60 -18.66 3.56
C ARG A 104 -12.27 -18.03 4.78
N GLN A 105 -11.60 -17.14 5.49
CA GLN A 105 -12.09 -16.53 6.73
C GLN A 105 -13.01 -15.34 6.46
N LEU A 106 -13.82 -14.98 7.48
CA LEU A 106 -14.64 -13.77 7.45
C LEU A 106 -13.76 -12.52 7.33
N VAL A 107 -12.68 -12.48 8.09
CA VAL A 107 -11.71 -11.39 8.14
C VAL A 107 -11.18 -11.06 6.75
N THR A 108 -11.16 -9.76 6.42
CA THR A 108 -10.64 -9.23 5.16
C THR A 108 -9.34 -8.47 5.39
N TYR A 109 -8.73 -7.99 4.31
CA TYR A 109 -7.59 -7.08 4.45
C TYR A 109 -8.06 -5.68 4.91
N HIS A 110 -7.17 -4.98 5.58
CA HIS A 110 -7.31 -3.57 5.95
C HIS A 110 -5.94 -2.90 6.08
N SER A 111 -5.91 -1.57 6.23
CA SER A 111 -4.67 -0.79 6.23
C SER A 111 -3.69 -1.12 7.36
N GLY A 112 -4.12 -1.80 8.40
CA GLY A 112 -3.29 -2.17 9.56
C GLY A 112 -3.08 -3.68 9.72
N LYS A 113 -3.35 -4.52 8.70
CA LYS A 113 -3.24 -6.00 8.75
C LYS A 113 -1.77 -6.46 8.65
N THR A 114 -0.97 -6.09 9.64
CA THR A 114 0.50 -6.34 9.65
C THR A 114 0.87 -7.79 9.85
N ASP A 115 0.02 -8.62 10.43
CA ASP A 115 0.19 -10.06 10.57
C ASP A 115 0.26 -10.78 9.21
N ASP A 116 -0.52 -10.37 8.21
CA ASP A 116 -0.44 -10.91 6.87
C ASP A 116 0.92 -10.56 6.21
N LEU A 117 1.41 -9.34 6.37
CA LEU A 117 2.75 -8.96 5.90
C LEU A 117 3.84 -9.75 6.65
N HIS A 118 3.68 -9.94 7.95
CA HIS A 118 4.60 -10.74 8.77
C HIS A 118 4.68 -12.20 8.28
N ALA A 119 3.54 -12.80 7.91
CA ALA A 119 3.50 -14.14 7.33
C ALA A 119 4.31 -14.22 6.01
N VAL A 120 4.17 -13.23 5.13
CA VAL A 120 4.95 -13.15 3.87
C VAL A 120 6.45 -12.98 4.15
N ILE A 121 6.82 -12.13 5.11
CA ILE A 121 8.23 -11.93 5.50
C ILE A 121 8.81 -13.26 6.01
N ASN A 122 8.12 -13.95 6.93
CA ASN A 122 8.57 -15.23 7.47
C ASN A 122 8.72 -16.30 6.40
N TYR A 123 7.85 -16.31 5.39
CA TYR A 123 7.95 -17.24 4.27
C TYR A 123 9.21 -17.04 3.43
N VAL A 124 9.63 -15.79 3.19
CA VAL A 124 10.83 -15.50 2.39
C VAL A 124 12.13 -15.53 3.21
N LEU A 125 12.06 -15.31 4.52
CA LEU A 125 13.22 -15.20 5.42
C LEU A 125 14.28 -16.33 5.29
N PRO A 126 13.91 -17.61 5.16
CA PRO A 126 14.89 -18.68 5.05
C PRO A 126 15.75 -18.63 3.78
N ASN A 127 15.20 -18.07 2.68
CA ASN A 127 15.79 -18.14 1.35
C ASN A 127 16.60 -16.91 0.96
N TYR A 128 16.43 -15.77 1.68
CA TYR A 128 17.04 -14.49 1.34
C TYR A 128 17.88 -13.93 2.49
N GLU A 129 18.89 -13.14 2.14
CA GLU A 129 19.80 -12.48 3.10
C GLU A 129 19.42 -11.02 3.33
N SER A 130 18.82 -10.40 2.32
CA SER A 130 18.34 -9.01 2.38
C SER A 130 16.91 -8.92 1.89
N ILE A 131 16.04 -8.35 2.74
CA ILE A 131 14.62 -8.16 2.49
C ILE A 131 14.35 -6.66 2.48
N TYR A 132 13.58 -6.20 1.51
CA TYR A 132 13.16 -4.82 1.38
C TYR A 132 11.64 -4.79 1.27
N LEU A 133 11.00 -3.77 1.85
CA LEU A 133 9.55 -3.61 1.81
C LEU A 133 9.20 -2.36 1.02
N VAL A 134 8.32 -2.50 0.04
CA VAL A 134 7.82 -1.37 -0.75
C VAL A 134 6.31 -1.39 -0.74
N GLY A 135 5.68 -0.29 -0.31
CA GLY A 135 4.24 -0.18 -0.24
C GLY A 135 3.69 1.05 -0.96
N PHE A 136 2.51 0.88 -1.55
CA PHE A 136 1.80 1.95 -2.25
C PHE A 136 0.46 2.23 -1.58
N SER A 137 0.16 3.49 -1.30
CA SER A 137 -1.11 3.90 -0.71
C SER A 137 -1.39 3.11 0.60
N LEU A 138 -2.49 2.36 0.68
CA LEU A 138 -2.80 1.43 1.78
C LEU A 138 -1.60 0.52 2.11
N GLY A 139 -0.93 -0.03 1.10
CA GLY A 139 0.24 -0.88 1.30
C GLY A 139 1.44 -0.15 1.89
N GLY A 140 1.57 1.16 1.59
CA GLY A 140 2.56 2.01 2.22
C GLY A 140 2.28 2.23 3.71
N ASN A 141 1.01 2.45 4.07
CA ASN A 141 0.60 2.53 5.47
C ASN A 141 0.91 1.22 6.22
N LEU A 142 0.63 0.08 5.58
CA LEU A 142 0.94 -1.25 6.12
C LEU A 142 2.45 -1.42 6.40
N VAL A 143 3.29 -1.04 5.43
CA VAL A 143 4.77 -1.12 5.56
C VAL A 143 5.27 -0.21 6.67
N LEU A 144 4.81 1.04 6.75
CA LEU A 144 5.22 1.99 7.80
C LEU A 144 4.78 1.50 9.19
N LYS A 145 3.52 1.05 9.32
CA LYS A 145 3.02 0.49 10.58
C LYS A 145 3.84 -0.73 11.00
N TYR A 146 4.09 -1.68 10.11
CA TYR A 146 4.88 -2.88 10.41
C TYR A 146 6.28 -2.55 10.95
N ASN A 147 6.91 -1.52 10.42
CA ASN A 147 8.27 -1.13 10.82
C ASN A 147 8.34 -0.32 12.12
N GLY A 148 7.27 0.35 12.51
CA GLY A 148 7.26 1.19 13.72
C GLY A 148 6.42 0.62 14.87
N ASP A 149 5.56 -0.37 14.60
CA ASP A 149 4.77 -1.04 15.62
C ASP A 149 5.60 -2.13 16.30
N SER A 150 5.59 -2.16 17.63
CA SER A 150 6.32 -3.17 18.42
C SER A 150 5.66 -4.54 18.46
N LEU A 151 4.59 -4.76 17.68
CA LEU A 151 3.86 -6.03 17.63
C LEU A 151 4.75 -7.21 17.22
N PHE A 152 5.69 -6.96 16.30
CA PHE A 152 6.63 -7.98 15.83
C PHE A 152 8.07 -7.49 15.95
N SER A 153 8.96 -8.40 16.35
CA SER A 153 10.41 -8.15 16.29
C SER A 153 10.88 -8.12 14.85
N LEU A 154 11.43 -7.00 14.42
CA LEU A 154 11.93 -6.85 13.05
C LEU A 154 13.17 -7.70 12.81
N SER A 155 13.16 -8.52 11.79
CA SER A 155 14.34 -9.27 11.36
C SER A 155 15.49 -8.34 10.96
N SER A 156 16.71 -8.70 11.33
CA SER A 156 17.94 -7.99 10.89
C SER A 156 18.15 -8.06 9.37
N LYS A 157 17.48 -9.00 8.70
CA LYS A 157 17.50 -9.11 7.23
C LYS A 157 16.66 -8.04 6.54
N ILE A 158 15.73 -7.35 7.21
CA ILE A 158 15.05 -6.18 6.66
C ILE A 158 16.06 -5.04 6.63
N LYS A 159 16.38 -4.54 5.42
CA LYS A 159 17.42 -3.52 5.20
C LYS A 159 16.85 -2.13 5.05
N ALA A 160 15.86 -1.96 4.18
CA ALA A 160 15.22 -0.66 3.96
C ALA A 160 13.77 -0.81 3.49
N ASN A 161 13.02 0.30 3.60
CA ASN A 161 11.61 0.35 3.23
C ASN A 161 11.32 1.59 2.39
N VAL A 162 10.36 1.49 1.47
CA VAL A 162 9.86 2.64 0.70
C VAL A 162 8.33 2.63 0.70
N ALA A 163 7.74 3.79 0.93
CA ALA A 163 6.30 3.97 0.98
C ALA A 163 5.89 5.14 0.06
N ILE A 164 4.94 4.92 -0.85
CA ILE A 164 4.56 5.87 -1.90
C ILE A 164 3.09 6.25 -1.75
N SER A 165 2.80 7.56 -1.76
CA SER A 165 1.42 8.12 -1.73
C SER A 165 0.59 7.58 -0.55
N VAL A 166 1.11 7.73 0.64
CA VAL A 166 0.61 7.00 1.82
C VAL A 166 -0.33 7.83 2.67
N PRO A 167 -1.54 7.34 2.94
CA PRO A 167 -2.46 7.93 3.92
C PRO A 167 -2.02 7.56 5.34
N VAL A 168 -0.91 8.14 5.84
CA VAL A 168 -0.39 7.84 7.18
C VAL A 168 -1.37 8.21 8.30
N ASP A 169 -2.32 9.11 8.01
CA ASP A 169 -3.51 9.41 8.80
C ASP A 169 -4.75 9.01 8.00
N LEU A 170 -5.31 7.84 8.34
CA LEU A 170 -6.46 7.27 7.63
C LEU A 170 -7.72 8.12 7.79
N LYS A 171 -7.95 8.71 8.98
CA LYS A 171 -9.09 9.59 9.22
C LYS A 171 -9.01 10.83 8.33
N GLY A 172 -7.88 11.51 8.34
CA GLY A 172 -7.65 12.68 7.50
C GLY A 172 -7.82 12.37 6.00
N SER A 173 -7.31 11.23 5.54
CA SER A 173 -7.47 10.78 4.15
C SER A 173 -8.91 10.40 3.81
N SER A 174 -9.66 9.78 4.72
CA SER A 174 -11.07 9.47 4.50
C SER A 174 -11.90 10.76 4.30
N ILE A 175 -11.58 11.81 5.06
CA ILE A 175 -12.18 13.14 4.89
C ILE A 175 -11.79 13.77 3.53
N ALA A 176 -10.52 13.66 3.13
CA ALA A 176 -10.07 14.16 1.83
C ALA A 176 -10.81 13.46 0.67
N LEU A 177 -11.01 12.14 0.74
CA LEU A 177 -11.74 11.35 -0.25
C LEU A 177 -13.24 11.70 -0.33
N ARG A 178 -13.82 12.37 0.68
CA ARG A 178 -15.21 12.86 0.65
C ARG A 178 -15.38 14.17 -0.11
N ARG A 179 -14.30 14.86 -0.49
CA ARG A 179 -14.37 16.09 -1.29
C ARG A 179 -15.01 15.79 -2.64
N SER A 180 -15.80 16.74 -3.16
CA SER A 180 -16.55 16.58 -4.43
C SER A 180 -15.67 16.19 -5.61
N GLU A 181 -14.45 16.70 -5.67
CA GLU A 181 -13.45 16.37 -6.70
C GLU A 181 -13.01 14.90 -6.69
N ASN A 182 -13.19 14.20 -5.57
CA ASN A 182 -12.82 12.79 -5.37
C ASN A 182 -14.00 11.82 -5.51
N THR A 183 -15.18 12.30 -5.88
CA THR A 183 -16.40 11.48 -5.97
C THR A 183 -16.24 10.26 -6.88
N LEU A 184 -15.55 10.41 -8.01
CA LEU A 184 -15.32 9.31 -8.96
C LEU A 184 -14.46 8.19 -8.35
N TYR A 185 -13.43 8.54 -7.59
CA TYR A 185 -12.55 7.57 -6.92
C TYR A 185 -13.30 6.85 -5.81
N SER A 186 -14.01 7.59 -4.96
CA SER A 186 -14.82 7.03 -3.87
C SER A 186 -15.89 6.08 -4.40
N TRP A 187 -16.60 6.49 -5.46
CA TRP A 187 -17.59 5.63 -6.12
C TRP A 187 -16.97 4.33 -6.65
N ARG A 188 -15.80 4.41 -7.31
CA ARG A 188 -15.10 3.23 -7.82
C ARG A 188 -14.72 2.27 -6.70
N PHE A 189 -14.14 2.78 -5.61
CA PHE A 189 -13.79 1.96 -4.46
C PHE A 189 -15.02 1.32 -3.81
N LEU A 190 -16.05 2.11 -3.53
CA LEU A 190 -17.27 1.60 -2.91
C LEU A 190 -17.96 0.52 -3.76
N ARG A 191 -17.94 0.68 -5.09
CA ARG A 191 -18.49 -0.33 -6.00
C ARG A 191 -17.77 -1.67 -5.89
N THR A 192 -16.45 -1.69 -5.85
CA THR A 192 -15.67 -2.93 -5.76
C THR A 192 -15.75 -3.54 -4.37
N LEU A 193 -15.66 -2.73 -3.33
CA LEU A 193 -15.81 -3.16 -1.94
C LEU A 193 -17.21 -3.74 -1.68
N SER A 194 -18.26 -3.07 -2.15
CA SER A 194 -19.65 -3.57 -2.01
C SER A 194 -19.83 -4.93 -2.71
N LYS A 195 -19.25 -5.11 -3.90
CA LYS A 195 -19.28 -6.40 -4.60
C LYS A 195 -18.63 -7.51 -3.76
N LYS A 196 -17.49 -7.22 -3.14
CA LYS A 196 -16.80 -8.16 -2.24
C LYS A 196 -17.67 -8.50 -1.01
N MET A 197 -18.38 -7.53 -0.44
CA MET A 197 -19.28 -7.79 0.69
C MET A 197 -20.45 -8.70 0.31
N HIS A 198 -21.01 -8.56 -0.88
CA HIS A 198 -22.04 -9.52 -1.36
C HIS A 198 -21.49 -10.94 -1.43
N LEU A 199 -20.28 -11.13 -1.96
CA LEU A 199 -19.64 -12.45 -2.03
C LEU A 199 -19.34 -13.00 -0.63
N LYS A 200 -18.83 -12.17 0.28
CA LYS A 200 -18.61 -12.56 1.68
C LYS A 200 -19.92 -12.92 2.41
N HIS A 201 -21.00 -12.21 2.12
CA HIS A 201 -22.29 -12.53 2.70
C HIS A 201 -22.83 -13.90 2.25
N HIS A 202 -22.58 -14.32 1.01
CA HIS A 202 -22.90 -15.68 0.58
C HIS A 202 -22.13 -16.74 1.37
N GLN A 203 -20.87 -16.47 1.72
CA GLN A 203 -20.03 -17.37 2.51
C GLN A 203 -20.39 -17.33 4.01
N PHE A 204 -20.75 -16.15 4.53
CA PHE A 204 -21.00 -15.89 5.95
C PHE A 204 -22.33 -15.14 6.18
N PRO A 205 -23.50 -15.73 5.88
CA PRO A 205 -24.76 -15.00 5.84
C PRO A 205 -25.25 -14.51 7.21
N LYS A 206 -24.74 -15.07 8.33
CA LYS A 206 -25.15 -14.74 9.69
C LYS A 206 -24.21 -13.75 10.39
N ASN A 207 -23.05 -13.42 9.80
CA ASN A 207 -22.01 -12.68 10.51
C ASN A 207 -22.14 -11.16 10.39
N PHE A 208 -22.84 -10.67 9.37
CA PHE A 208 -23.11 -9.23 9.20
C PHE A 208 -24.35 -9.00 8.34
N ASP A 209 -24.99 -7.84 8.51
CA ASP A 209 -26.19 -7.47 7.77
C ASP A 209 -25.84 -6.75 6.46
N ILE A 210 -25.94 -7.45 5.34
CA ILE A 210 -25.67 -6.91 4.00
C ILE A 210 -26.56 -5.72 3.63
N ARG A 211 -27.74 -5.58 4.26
CA ARG A 211 -28.67 -4.45 4.02
C ARG A 211 -28.06 -3.11 4.41
N GLN A 212 -27.04 -3.09 5.28
CA GLN A 212 -26.30 -1.89 5.64
C GLN A 212 -25.62 -1.23 4.43
N LEU A 213 -25.32 -1.97 3.35
CA LEU A 213 -24.80 -1.39 2.12
C LEU A 213 -25.67 -0.26 1.55
N LYS A 214 -27.00 -0.29 1.80
CA LYS A 214 -27.93 0.77 1.40
C LYS A 214 -27.66 2.11 2.11
N LYS A 215 -26.99 2.08 3.26
CA LYS A 215 -26.64 3.26 4.06
C LYS A 215 -25.25 3.82 3.70
N VAL A 216 -24.42 3.03 3.01
CA VAL A 216 -23.06 3.41 2.65
C VAL A 216 -23.07 4.45 1.54
N LYS A 217 -22.60 5.65 1.84
CA LYS A 217 -22.43 6.77 0.90
C LYS A 217 -20.96 7.17 0.75
N THR A 218 -20.15 6.91 1.78
CA THR A 218 -18.73 7.27 1.85
C THR A 218 -17.88 6.05 2.25
N LEU A 219 -16.56 6.15 2.05
CA LEU A 219 -15.65 5.13 2.55
C LEU A 219 -15.69 5.03 4.08
N THR A 220 -15.89 6.15 4.78
CA THR A 220 -16.09 6.13 6.24
C THR A 220 -17.30 5.29 6.65
N ASP A 221 -18.44 5.44 5.93
CA ASP A 221 -19.61 4.60 6.22
C ASP A 221 -19.32 3.12 5.95
N PHE A 222 -18.57 2.82 4.87
CA PHE A 222 -18.17 1.44 4.57
C PHE A 222 -17.26 0.88 5.68
N ASP A 223 -16.31 1.67 6.13
CA ASP A 223 -15.41 1.26 7.21
C ASP A 223 -16.17 1.05 8.53
N ASP A 224 -17.16 1.88 8.82
CA ASP A 224 -17.96 1.77 10.03
C ASP A 224 -18.88 0.53 10.01
N TYR A 225 -19.58 0.28 8.90
CA TYR A 225 -20.51 -0.84 8.80
C TYR A 225 -19.87 -2.19 8.51
N PHE A 226 -18.70 -2.22 7.86
CA PHE A 226 -18.11 -3.46 7.36
C PHE A 226 -16.66 -3.64 7.81
N THR A 227 -15.72 -2.76 7.43
CA THR A 227 -14.31 -2.96 7.72
C THR A 227 -14.06 -3.13 9.22
N SER A 228 -14.62 -2.25 10.05
CA SER A 228 -14.46 -2.32 11.51
C SER A 228 -15.03 -3.60 12.07
N LYS A 229 -16.29 -3.88 11.76
CA LYS A 229 -17.04 -5.02 12.36
C LYS A 229 -16.45 -6.37 11.97
N ILE A 230 -16.03 -6.52 10.72
CA ILE A 230 -15.47 -7.77 10.20
C ILE A 230 -14.06 -8.03 10.76
N ASN A 231 -13.30 -6.97 11.05
CA ASN A 231 -11.91 -7.07 11.50
C ASN A 231 -11.72 -6.78 13.00
N GLY A 232 -12.79 -6.73 13.79
CA GLY A 232 -12.72 -6.67 15.25
C GLY A 232 -12.42 -5.29 15.83
N PHE A 233 -12.72 -4.22 15.09
CA PHE A 233 -12.70 -2.85 15.59
C PHE A 233 -14.09 -2.43 16.08
N GLU A 234 -14.15 -1.46 17.01
CA GLU A 234 -15.41 -0.95 17.53
C GLU A 234 -16.21 -0.20 16.44
N ASP A 235 -15.55 0.67 15.70
CA ASP A 235 -16.12 1.50 14.63
C ASP A 235 -15.01 1.98 13.67
N ALA A 236 -15.34 2.85 12.74
CA ALA A 236 -14.39 3.43 11.80
C ALA A 236 -13.31 4.29 12.50
N GLU A 237 -13.67 4.98 13.59
CA GLU A 237 -12.71 5.81 14.35
C GLU A 237 -11.66 4.94 15.05
N ASP A 238 -12.08 3.88 15.71
CA ASP A 238 -11.20 2.90 16.34
C ASP A 238 -10.28 2.23 15.31
N TYR A 239 -10.85 1.86 14.14
CA TYR A 239 -10.06 1.35 13.03
C TYR A 239 -9.00 2.36 12.58
N TYR A 240 -9.36 3.61 12.34
CA TYR A 240 -8.42 4.63 11.88
C TYR A 240 -7.35 4.91 12.93
N LEU A 241 -7.72 4.99 14.19
CA LEU A 241 -6.79 5.20 15.30
C LEU A 241 -5.74 4.08 15.37
N LYS A 242 -6.17 2.83 15.34
CA LYS A 242 -5.29 1.66 15.49
C LYS A 242 -4.48 1.33 14.24
N ALA A 243 -5.00 1.67 13.05
CA ALA A 243 -4.39 1.30 11.77
C ALA A 243 -3.54 2.41 11.14
N SER A 244 -3.70 3.68 11.51
CA SER A 244 -2.88 4.79 10.98
C SER A 244 -1.42 4.63 11.36
N SER A 245 -0.54 4.71 10.36
CA SER A 245 0.90 4.51 10.57
C SER A 245 1.61 5.71 11.19
N LYS A 246 1.04 6.91 11.15
CA LYS A 246 1.68 8.14 11.62
C LYS A 246 2.21 8.04 13.04
N GLN A 247 1.44 7.47 13.95
CA GLN A 247 1.82 7.30 15.36
C GLN A 247 3.02 6.36 15.57
N PHE A 248 3.30 5.49 14.61
CA PHE A 248 4.40 4.53 14.68
C PHE A 248 5.68 5.02 14.03
N ILE A 249 5.64 6.11 13.23
CA ILE A 249 6.81 6.66 12.52
C ILE A 249 7.98 6.96 13.47
N PRO A 250 7.78 7.53 14.68
CA PRO A 250 8.89 7.81 15.60
C PRO A 250 9.70 6.56 16.00
N ASN A 251 9.10 5.39 15.94
CA ASN A 251 9.73 4.12 16.34
C ASN A 251 10.42 3.38 15.18
N ILE A 252 10.38 3.92 13.96
CA ILE A 252 10.98 3.29 12.79
C ILE A 252 12.51 3.25 12.95
N SER A 253 13.07 2.04 13.00
CA SER A 253 14.49 1.79 13.22
C SER A 253 15.28 1.43 11.95
N LYS A 254 14.59 1.13 10.84
CA LYS A 254 15.21 0.79 9.56
C LYS A 254 15.13 1.98 8.60
N PRO A 255 16.13 2.21 7.73
CA PRO A 255 16.04 3.22 6.70
C PRO A 255 14.71 3.14 5.94
N THR A 256 13.91 4.19 5.98
CA THR A 256 12.54 4.20 5.43
C THR A 256 12.27 5.52 4.71
N LEU A 257 11.94 5.44 3.42
CA LEU A 257 11.59 6.60 2.60
C LEU A 257 10.07 6.68 2.41
N LEU A 258 9.48 7.81 2.75
CA LEU A 258 8.11 8.17 2.39
C LEU A 258 8.12 9.21 1.26
N ILE A 259 7.41 8.93 0.17
CA ILE A 259 7.18 9.88 -0.93
C ILE A 259 5.68 10.19 -1.03
N ASN A 260 5.28 11.40 -0.64
CA ASN A 260 3.92 11.91 -0.77
C ASN A 260 3.95 13.20 -1.59
N ALA A 261 3.24 13.26 -2.72
CA ALA A 261 3.12 14.47 -3.50
C ALA A 261 2.22 15.49 -2.79
N LEU A 262 2.61 16.77 -2.79
CA LEU A 262 1.83 17.85 -2.15
C LEU A 262 0.46 18.04 -2.80
N ASP A 263 0.32 17.66 -4.07
CA ASP A 263 -0.93 17.72 -4.82
C ASP A 263 -1.75 16.43 -4.81
N ASP A 264 -1.37 15.42 -4.00
CA ASP A 264 -2.10 14.14 -3.92
C ASP A 264 -3.55 14.38 -3.45
N PRO A 265 -4.57 14.08 -4.29
CA PRO A 265 -5.95 14.40 -3.95
C PRO A 265 -6.54 13.54 -2.83
N PHE A 266 -5.89 12.42 -2.47
CA PHE A 266 -6.37 11.50 -1.43
C PHE A 266 -5.80 11.80 -0.04
N LEU A 267 -4.78 12.67 0.03
CA LEU A 267 -4.10 12.95 1.28
C LEU A 267 -4.60 14.25 1.92
N SER A 268 -4.70 14.22 3.22
CA SER A 268 -4.86 15.42 4.04
C SER A 268 -3.49 16.00 4.42
N GLU A 269 -3.47 17.22 4.92
CA GLU A 269 -2.26 17.85 5.43
C GLU A 269 -1.55 17.02 6.51
N SER A 270 -2.33 16.32 7.33
CA SER A 270 -1.82 15.43 8.38
C SER A 270 -1.04 14.21 7.85
N CYS A 271 -1.12 13.91 6.54
CA CYS A 271 -0.35 12.86 5.89
C CYS A 271 1.06 13.27 5.46
N PHE A 272 1.51 14.45 5.85
CA PHE A 272 2.87 14.94 5.64
C PHE A 272 3.60 15.03 6.99
N PRO A 273 4.24 13.95 7.47
CA PRO A 273 4.82 13.85 8.81
C PRO A 273 6.20 14.55 8.86
N VAL A 274 6.21 15.87 8.66
CA VAL A 274 7.42 16.71 8.60
C VAL A 274 8.14 16.73 9.94
N ARG A 275 7.40 16.84 11.06
CA ARG A 275 7.96 16.82 12.39
C ARG A 275 8.65 15.49 12.66
N GLU A 276 7.95 14.39 12.44
CA GLU A 276 8.45 13.03 12.65
C GLU A 276 9.69 12.76 11.79
N ALA A 277 9.73 13.28 10.56
CA ALA A 277 10.90 13.18 9.70
C ALA A 277 12.09 13.98 10.27
N ASN A 278 11.89 15.20 10.76
CA ASN A 278 12.97 16.02 11.32
C ASN A 278 13.56 15.43 12.60
N GLU A 279 12.77 14.70 13.37
CA GLU A 279 13.16 14.09 14.64
C GLU A 279 13.79 12.68 14.47
N SER A 280 13.73 12.08 13.26
CA SER A 280 14.20 10.71 13.01
C SER A 280 15.53 10.68 12.23
N SER A 281 16.39 9.73 12.56
CA SER A 281 17.59 9.40 11.78
C SER A 281 17.34 8.37 10.66
N ASN A 282 16.24 7.63 10.75
CA ASN A 282 15.94 6.51 9.84
C ASN A 282 14.72 6.75 8.95
N PHE A 283 13.93 7.78 9.20
CA PHE A 283 12.75 8.10 8.42
C PHE A 283 13.01 9.33 7.54
N TYR A 284 12.92 9.11 6.23
CA TYR A 284 13.17 10.12 5.20
C TYR A 284 11.87 10.50 4.52
N LEU A 285 11.62 11.79 4.36
CA LEU A 285 10.44 12.33 3.71
C LEU A 285 10.82 13.08 2.43
N MET A 286 10.11 12.79 1.34
CA MET A 286 10.22 13.49 0.07
C MET A 286 8.83 13.95 -0.37
N THR A 287 8.66 15.26 -0.60
CA THR A 287 7.36 15.86 -0.92
C THR A 287 7.42 16.63 -2.25
N PRO A 288 7.38 15.94 -3.40
CA PRO A 288 7.29 16.61 -4.69
C PRO A 288 6.02 17.48 -4.79
N LEU A 289 6.14 18.65 -5.45
CA LEU A 289 5.00 19.56 -5.63
C LEU A 289 3.85 18.91 -6.42
N HIS A 290 4.20 18.07 -7.38
CA HIS A 290 3.28 17.33 -8.23
C HIS A 290 3.48 15.83 -8.06
N GLY A 291 2.52 15.01 -8.49
CA GLY A 291 2.62 13.57 -8.45
C GLY A 291 1.27 12.89 -8.48
N GLY A 292 0.23 13.56 -8.02
CA GLY A 292 -1.07 12.94 -7.80
C GLY A 292 -0.97 11.74 -6.86
N HIS A 293 -1.93 10.83 -6.93
CA HIS A 293 -1.92 9.61 -6.14
C HIS A 293 -1.29 8.44 -6.93
N VAL A 294 -0.09 7.99 -6.51
CA VAL A 294 0.68 6.92 -7.19
C VAL A 294 0.94 7.21 -8.68
N GLY A 295 0.98 8.48 -9.06
CA GLY A 295 1.18 8.86 -10.47
C GLY A 295 2.65 9.00 -10.81
N PHE A 296 3.26 10.12 -10.42
CA PHE A 296 4.67 10.45 -10.64
C PHE A 296 5.16 10.20 -12.07
N ILE A 297 4.31 10.52 -13.05
CA ILE A 297 4.54 10.22 -14.47
C ILE A 297 5.77 10.96 -14.97
N SER A 298 6.69 10.22 -15.56
CA SER A 298 7.87 10.73 -16.24
C SER A 298 8.02 10.11 -17.63
N LYS A 299 8.97 10.61 -18.42
CA LYS A 299 9.30 10.02 -19.72
C LYS A 299 10.01 8.68 -19.53
N GLY A 300 9.76 7.74 -20.43
CA GLY A 300 10.39 6.42 -20.44
C GLY A 300 9.45 5.30 -19.98
N ASP A 301 10.00 4.09 -19.88
CA ASP A 301 9.26 2.88 -19.51
C ASP A 301 8.87 2.84 -18.02
N PHE A 302 9.69 3.48 -17.20
CA PHE A 302 9.51 3.55 -15.74
C PHE A 302 9.29 4.98 -15.29
N TYR A 303 8.48 5.15 -14.25
CA TYR A 303 8.17 6.46 -13.71
C TYR A 303 9.17 6.90 -12.64
N TRP A 304 9.20 8.21 -12.36
CA TRP A 304 10.15 8.80 -11.44
C TRP A 304 10.16 8.11 -10.06
N SER A 305 8.99 7.81 -9.49
CA SER A 305 8.90 7.15 -8.18
C SER A 305 9.52 5.76 -8.16
N GLU A 306 9.47 5.02 -9.26
CA GLU A 306 10.07 3.69 -9.38
C GLU A 306 11.59 3.77 -9.36
N TYR A 307 12.18 4.78 -10.00
CA TYR A 307 13.62 5.04 -9.88
C TYR A 307 14.01 5.49 -8.48
N GLN A 308 13.16 6.27 -7.77
CA GLN A 308 13.43 6.63 -6.37
C GLN A 308 13.41 5.41 -5.46
N ILE A 309 12.49 4.46 -5.70
CA ILE A 309 12.48 3.16 -5.01
C ILE A 309 13.83 2.47 -5.23
N LEU A 310 14.22 2.21 -6.47
CA LEU A 310 15.48 1.53 -6.78
C LEU A 310 16.68 2.23 -6.15
N ASN A 311 16.82 3.54 -6.35
CA ASN A 311 17.93 4.33 -5.83
C ASN A 311 18.04 4.28 -4.30
N PHE A 312 16.90 4.23 -3.59
CA PHE A 312 16.90 4.16 -2.13
C PHE A 312 17.28 2.75 -1.64
N LEU A 313 16.79 1.71 -2.30
CA LEU A 313 17.13 0.33 -1.95
C LEU A 313 18.61 0.01 -2.22
N ASP A 314 19.18 0.51 -3.31
CA ASP A 314 20.59 0.28 -3.68
C ASP A 314 21.60 0.94 -2.73
N ARG A 315 21.18 1.98 -2.00
CA ARG A 315 22.01 2.71 -1.04
C ARG A 315 21.99 2.09 0.37
N ASN A 316 21.06 1.18 0.65
CA ASN A 316 20.82 0.61 1.95
C ASN A 316 20.79 -0.94 1.88
#